data_bc6ad72744cb3e97afd8191dd6698df2
#
_entry.id   bc6ad72744cb3e97afd8191dd6698df2
#
_cell.length_a   1.000
_cell.length_b   1.000
_cell.length_c   1.000
_cell.angle_alpha   90.00
_cell.angle_beta   90.00
_cell.angle_gamma   90.00
#
_symmetry.space_group_name_H-M   'P 1'
#
loop_
_entity.id
_entity.type
_entity.pdbx_description
1 polymer ?
#
loop_
_entity_poly.entity_id
_entity_poly.type
_entity_poly.pdbx_seq_one_letter_code
_entity_poly.pdbx_strand_id
1 'polypeptide(L)'
;MKKLLAMAAVVTVIFTSCQKESKVDLKEGNNLENSVSEKMVGEDGQNPDDIITNSAEQRSSHDHFVYLESNDATVNKILIYQQLSNGKLSLLSEKNSGGKGAGLGLGSAGAVALDERNELLFAVNAGSNSVSSFRIKHNGMLELLSTESSHGDRPLSVTVHGRFVYVVNGVSADIFGYTVGNDGKLRPLQGSYKKLSANDATPAQIAFSPDGDALFVTEKGTNKITAFSVTGNGSVGMRVINNSVGTTPFGFDFARDKYMIVTNADGGTVGTSSCTSYKNLDHLNIRDVNGKVANGQSAVCWVATTENGRYAYTANTGSNNLTTYYVDYAGRIYLVPWAKVNTGDKPADIIVSSDNHYVYNINGGNNTLGQYKRTQLGSLENIGYVNTIPDFAAGLVSY
;
A
#
# COMPACT_ATOMS: atom_id res chain seq x y z
N MET A 1 -2.41 46.66 29.20
CA MET A 1 -2.63 46.05 27.88
C MET A 1 -1.33 45.32 27.46
N LYS A 2 -1.19 44.03 27.75
CA LYS A 2 -0.06 43.18 27.34
C LYS A 2 -0.57 42.21 26.29
N LYS A 3 -0.06 42.34 25.03
CA LYS A 3 -0.34 41.42 23.93
C LYS A 3 0.50 40.15 24.14
N LEU A 4 -0.16 39.00 24.32
CA LEU A 4 0.47 37.71 24.19
C LEU A 4 0.59 37.38 22.69
N LEU A 5 1.84 37.23 22.19
CA LEU A 5 2.11 36.59 20.91
C LEU A 5 2.16 35.07 21.18
N ALA A 6 1.29 34.32 20.53
CA ALA A 6 1.40 32.88 20.43
C ALA A 6 2.37 32.54 19.29
N MET A 7 3.52 31.96 19.62
CA MET A 7 4.46 31.39 18.65
C MET A 7 3.97 29.98 18.26
N ALA A 8 3.54 29.83 17.01
CA ALA A 8 3.33 28.52 16.41
C ALA A 8 4.70 27.96 16.00
N ALA A 9 5.11 26.87 16.65
CA ALA A 9 6.31 26.13 16.27
C ALA A 9 5.98 25.27 15.05
N VAL A 10 6.44 25.70 13.88
CA VAL A 10 6.47 24.86 12.66
C VAL A 10 7.67 23.93 12.78
N VAL A 11 7.42 22.65 13.01
CA VAL A 11 8.46 21.61 12.95
C VAL A 11 8.68 21.27 11.47
N THR A 12 9.62 21.94 10.85
CA THR A 12 10.12 21.62 9.52
C THR A 12 11.16 20.50 9.68
N VAL A 13 10.80 19.26 9.33
CA VAL A 13 11.78 18.17 9.22
C VAL A 13 12.56 18.37 7.92
N ILE A 14 13.73 18.95 8.04
CA ILE A 14 14.68 19.12 6.92
C ILE A 14 15.48 17.82 6.80
N PHE A 15 15.26 17.08 5.70
CA PHE A 15 16.13 15.97 5.30
C PHE A 15 17.39 16.57 4.63
N THR A 16 18.49 16.66 5.37
CA THR A 16 19.80 16.91 4.80
C THR A 16 20.45 15.58 4.41
N SER A 17 20.61 15.36 3.12
CA SER A 17 21.36 14.26 2.52
C SER A 17 22.85 14.61 2.54
N CYS A 18 23.69 13.76 3.13
CA CYS A 18 25.12 13.71 2.86
C CYS A 18 25.47 12.36 2.27
N GLN A 19 25.96 12.39 1.02
CA GLN A 19 26.50 11.22 0.32
C GLN A 19 27.87 10.83 0.89
N LYS A 20 28.06 9.55 1.14
CA LYS A 20 29.39 8.93 1.13
C LYS A 20 29.23 7.50 0.59
N GLU A 21 29.79 7.28 -0.60
CA GLU A 21 29.86 5.93 -1.21
C GLU A 21 30.83 5.05 -0.41
N SER A 22 30.35 3.88 0.02
CA SER A 22 31.20 2.78 0.46
C SER A 22 31.06 1.62 -0.51
N LYS A 23 32.17 1.21 -1.11
CA LYS A 23 32.28 0.03 -1.96
C LYS A 23 32.06 -1.24 -1.13
N VAL A 24 31.05 -2.02 -1.49
CA VAL A 24 30.80 -3.36 -0.95
C VAL A 24 31.43 -4.39 -1.87
N ASP A 25 32.14 -5.37 -1.29
CA ASP A 25 32.92 -6.40 -1.96
C ASP A 25 32.03 -7.40 -2.70
N LEU A 26 32.30 -7.61 -3.99
CA LEU A 26 31.45 -8.36 -4.95
C LEU A 26 31.58 -9.91 -4.85
N LYS A 27 32.19 -10.48 -3.82
CA LYS A 27 32.42 -11.94 -3.74
C LYS A 27 31.30 -12.74 -3.05
N GLU A 28 30.41 -12.13 -2.29
CA GLU A 28 29.25 -12.83 -1.67
C GLU A 28 28.01 -12.92 -2.56
N GLY A 29 27.90 -12.13 -3.64
CA GLY A 29 26.73 -12.05 -4.50
C GLY A 29 26.37 -13.35 -5.23
N ASN A 30 27.35 -14.05 -5.78
CA ASN A 30 27.11 -15.22 -6.64
C ASN A 30 26.54 -16.45 -5.90
N ASN A 31 26.80 -16.60 -4.61
CA ASN A 31 26.26 -17.72 -3.82
C ASN A 31 24.79 -17.46 -3.39
N LEU A 32 24.41 -16.22 -3.18
CA LEU A 32 23.02 -15.86 -2.87
C LEU A 32 22.10 -15.96 -4.09
N GLU A 33 22.58 -15.52 -5.26
CA GLU A 33 21.82 -15.59 -6.51
C GLU A 33 21.48 -17.04 -6.87
N ASN A 34 22.43 -17.95 -6.79
CA ASN A 34 22.20 -19.39 -7.05
C ASN A 34 21.24 -20.00 -6.04
N SER A 35 21.35 -19.67 -4.75
CA SER A 35 20.48 -20.24 -3.71
C SER A 35 19.03 -19.75 -3.81
N VAL A 36 18.79 -18.52 -4.27
CA VAL A 36 17.45 -17.98 -4.46
C VAL A 36 16.85 -18.54 -5.76
N SER A 37 17.61 -18.61 -6.85
CA SER A 37 17.12 -19.18 -8.11
C SER A 37 16.81 -20.67 -8.00
N GLU A 38 17.61 -21.46 -7.27
CA GLU A 38 17.33 -22.88 -7.02
C GLU A 38 16.03 -23.09 -6.23
N LYS A 39 15.73 -22.23 -5.24
CA LYS A 39 14.46 -22.27 -4.49
C LYS A 39 13.27 -21.90 -5.35
N MET A 40 13.42 -20.93 -6.24
CA MET A 40 12.35 -20.48 -7.14
C MET A 40 11.95 -21.55 -8.17
N VAL A 41 12.89 -22.40 -8.59
CA VAL A 41 12.67 -23.46 -9.58
C VAL A 41 12.26 -24.78 -8.93
N GLY A 42 12.68 -25.05 -7.68
CA GLY A 42 12.53 -26.35 -7.03
C GLY A 42 11.17 -26.61 -6.39
N GLU A 43 10.40 -25.59 -6.08
CA GLU A 43 9.15 -25.75 -5.30
C GLU A 43 7.91 -26.09 -6.14
N ASP A 44 7.84 -25.69 -7.41
CA ASP A 44 6.58 -25.78 -8.16
C ASP A 44 6.57 -26.85 -9.28
N GLY A 45 7.71 -27.36 -9.74
CA GLY A 45 7.76 -28.29 -10.88
C GLY A 45 7.07 -27.75 -12.16
N GLN A 46 6.56 -26.53 -12.12
CA GLN A 46 5.91 -25.83 -13.22
C GLN A 46 6.80 -24.69 -13.71
N ASN A 47 6.87 -24.54 -15.03
CA ASN A 47 7.57 -23.44 -15.66
C ASN A 47 6.94 -22.11 -15.20
N PRO A 48 7.72 -21.10 -14.74
CA PRO A 48 7.20 -19.79 -14.38
C PRO A 48 6.35 -19.12 -15.47
N ASP A 49 6.57 -19.46 -16.74
CA ASP A 49 5.82 -18.95 -17.89
C ASP A 49 4.38 -19.46 -17.92
N ASP A 50 4.11 -20.67 -17.44
CA ASP A 50 2.76 -21.26 -17.45
C ASP A 50 1.80 -20.56 -16.49
N ILE A 51 2.33 -19.87 -15.47
CA ILE A 51 1.51 -19.19 -14.46
C ILE A 51 1.03 -17.81 -14.94
N ILE A 52 1.85 -17.10 -15.72
CA ILE A 52 1.47 -15.81 -16.30
C ILE A 52 0.48 -16.01 -17.45
N THR A 53 0.61 -17.08 -18.22
CA THR A 53 -0.24 -17.36 -19.38
C THR A 53 -1.60 -17.96 -19.00
N ASN A 54 -1.67 -18.82 -17.99
CA ASN A 54 -2.91 -19.52 -17.63
C ASN A 54 -3.95 -18.66 -16.87
N SER A 55 -3.52 -17.62 -16.13
CA SER A 55 -4.45 -16.71 -15.48
C SER A 55 -4.99 -15.62 -16.42
N ALA A 56 -4.22 -15.26 -17.46
CA ALA A 56 -4.59 -14.21 -18.40
C ALA A 56 -5.55 -14.67 -19.50
N GLU A 57 -5.48 -15.93 -19.94
CA GLU A 57 -6.33 -16.44 -21.03
C GLU A 57 -7.79 -16.68 -20.63
N GLN A 58 -8.10 -16.72 -19.32
CA GLN A 58 -9.46 -16.96 -18.81
C GLN A 58 -10.21 -15.70 -18.38
N ARG A 59 -9.55 -14.56 -18.23
CA ARG A 59 -10.24 -13.29 -17.99
C ARG A 59 -10.57 -12.67 -19.36
N SER A 60 -11.87 -12.68 -19.70
CA SER A 60 -12.42 -12.01 -20.88
C SER A 60 -11.84 -10.60 -21.05
N SER A 61 -11.76 -10.12 -22.28
CA SER A 61 -11.30 -8.79 -22.72
C SER A 61 -12.08 -7.64 -22.04
N HIS A 62 -11.86 -7.44 -20.73
CA HIS A 62 -12.36 -6.27 -20.02
C HIS A 62 -11.25 -5.21 -20.04
N ASP A 63 -11.66 -3.96 -20.20
CA ASP A 63 -10.77 -2.82 -20.05
C ASP A 63 -10.25 -2.78 -18.60
N HIS A 64 -8.95 -2.58 -18.41
CA HIS A 64 -8.33 -2.42 -17.10
C HIS A 64 -8.12 -0.94 -16.78
N PHE A 65 -8.35 -0.56 -15.54
CA PHE A 65 -8.26 0.83 -15.10
C PHE A 65 -7.35 0.95 -13.87
N VAL A 66 -6.69 2.10 -13.75
CA VAL A 66 -5.90 2.49 -12.58
C VAL A 66 -6.46 3.79 -12.04
N TYR A 67 -6.70 3.83 -10.74
CA TYR A 67 -7.24 4.98 -10.02
C TYR A 67 -6.18 5.54 -9.09
N LEU A 68 -5.98 6.86 -9.18
CA LEU A 68 -5.00 7.62 -8.41
C LEU A 68 -5.70 8.76 -7.68
N GLU A 69 -5.51 8.91 -6.37
CA GLU A 69 -6.01 10.03 -5.60
C GLU A 69 -5.07 11.24 -5.69
N SER A 70 -5.61 12.42 -5.98
CA SER A 70 -4.84 13.66 -6.09
C SER A 70 -4.35 14.22 -4.76
N ASN A 71 -5.07 13.95 -3.67
CA ASN A 71 -4.84 14.50 -2.35
C ASN A 71 -4.71 16.04 -2.31
N ASP A 72 -5.37 16.74 -3.25
CA ASP A 72 -5.35 18.20 -3.37
C ASP A 72 -6.13 18.85 -2.21
N ALA A 73 -5.56 19.90 -1.62
CA ALA A 73 -6.12 20.59 -0.45
C ALA A 73 -7.39 21.40 -0.73
N THR A 74 -7.65 21.72 -1.98
CA THR A 74 -8.84 22.49 -2.39
C THR A 74 -9.98 21.60 -2.82
N VAL A 75 -9.70 20.64 -3.71
CA VAL A 75 -10.65 19.65 -4.22
C VAL A 75 -9.92 18.34 -4.43
N ASN A 76 -10.14 17.37 -3.55
CA ASN A 76 -9.61 16.04 -3.75
C ASN A 76 -10.30 15.35 -4.94
N LYS A 77 -9.51 14.66 -5.79
CA LYS A 77 -10.00 14.02 -7.01
C LYS A 77 -9.45 12.60 -7.12
N ILE A 78 -10.16 11.77 -7.85
CA ILE A 78 -9.65 10.49 -8.34
C ILE A 78 -9.38 10.65 -9.84
N LEU A 79 -8.14 10.50 -10.25
CA LEU A 79 -7.70 10.42 -11.63
C LEU A 79 -7.94 8.98 -12.12
N ILE A 80 -8.50 8.84 -13.30
CA ILE A 80 -8.90 7.59 -13.91
C ILE A 80 -8.04 7.35 -15.13
N TYR A 81 -7.21 6.32 -15.09
CA TYR A 81 -6.36 5.92 -16.21
C TYR A 81 -6.88 4.61 -16.80
N GLN A 82 -6.89 4.52 -18.13
CA GLN A 82 -7.06 3.26 -18.85
C GLN A 82 -5.70 2.62 -19.05
N GLN A 83 -5.57 1.33 -18.74
CA GLN A 83 -4.40 0.53 -19.09
C GLN A 83 -4.53 0.07 -20.54
N LEU A 84 -3.55 0.42 -21.35
CA LEU A 84 -3.47 0.02 -22.75
C LEU A 84 -2.88 -1.41 -22.86
N SER A 85 -3.04 -2.09 -23.97
CA SER A 85 -2.55 -3.46 -24.20
C SER A 85 -1.03 -3.64 -24.02
N ASN A 86 -0.25 -2.56 -24.09
CA ASN A 86 1.19 -2.54 -23.83
C ASN A 86 1.54 -2.16 -22.38
N GLY A 87 0.55 -2.08 -21.49
CA GLY A 87 0.70 -1.71 -20.08
C GLY A 87 0.89 -0.22 -19.81
N LYS A 88 0.91 0.62 -20.85
CA LYS A 88 0.97 2.07 -20.62
C LYS A 88 -0.37 2.61 -20.17
N LEU A 89 -0.33 3.62 -19.31
CA LEU A 89 -1.51 4.28 -18.79
C LEU A 89 -1.82 5.54 -19.60
N SER A 90 -3.11 5.71 -19.94
CA SER A 90 -3.66 6.90 -20.59
C SER A 90 -4.70 7.54 -19.68
N LEU A 91 -4.53 8.83 -19.32
CA LEU A 91 -5.53 9.54 -18.52
C LEU A 91 -6.85 9.61 -19.29
N LEU A 92 -7.90 9.04 -18.71
CA LEU A 92 -9.23 9.00 -19.29
C LEU A 92 -10.10 10.14 -18.76
N SER A 93 -10.06 10.38 -17.43
CA SER A 93 -10.92 11.39 -16.77
C SER A 93 -10.44 11.66 -15.34
N GLU A 94 -11.10 12.64 -14.69
CA GLU A 94 -10.98 12.94 -13.27
C GLU A 94 -12.38 12.99 -12.64
N LYS A 95 -12.47 12.59 -11.37
CA LYS A 95 -13.70 12.65 -10.58
C LYS A 95 -13.46 13.31 -9.23
N ASN A 96 -14.20 14.37 -8.91
CA ASN A 96 -14.17 14.98 -7.59
C ASN A 96 -14.60 13.96 -6.54
N SER A 97 -13.84 13.87 -5.44
CA SER A 97 -14.12 12.93 -4.34
C SER A 97 -15.26 13.40 -3.41
N GLY A 98 -15.66 14.66 -3.50
CA GLY A 98 -16.62 15.27 -2.57
C GLY A 98 -15.99 15.81 -1.30
N GLY A 99 -14.66 15.71 -1.16
CA GLY A 99 -13.91 16.22 -0.02
C GLY A 99 -12.63 16.94 -0.43
N LYS A 100 -11.75 17.15 0.54
CA LYS A 100 -10.45 17.81 0.38
C LYS A 100 -9.33 16.86 0.79
N GLY A 101 -8.26 16.83 0.02
CA GLY A 101 -7.01 16.20 0.39
C GLY A 101 -6.22 17.03 1.41
N ALA A 102 -5.10 16.51 1.86
CA ALA A 102 -4.25 17.20 2.82
C ALA A 102 -3.37 18.30 2.18
N GLY A 103 -3.11 18.24 0.87
CA GLY A 103 -2.18 19.13 0.18
C GLY A 103 -0.72 18.97 0.63
N LEU A 104 -0.39 17.82 1.17
CA LEU A 104 0.94 17.42 1.61
C LEU A 104 0.99 15.88 1.66
N GLY A 105 2.19 15.29 1.66
CA GLY A 105 2.33 13.84 1.70
C GLY A 105 1.57 13.21 2.87
N LEU A 106 0.75 12.21 2.60
CA LEU A 106 -0.01 11.50 3.64
C LEU A 106 0.90 10.68 4.55
N GLY A 107 2.01 10.15 4.00
CA GLY A 107 2.90 9.26 4.73
C GLY A 107 2.22 7.96 5.15
N SER A 108 1.38 7.42 4.28
CA SER A 108 0.56 6.23 4.48
C SER A 108 0.45 5.42 3.19
N ALA A 109 -0.08 4.21 3.28
CA ALA A 109 -0.48 3.37 2.15
C ALA A 109 -1.99 3.12 2.22
N GLY A 110 -2.61 2.85 1.06
CA GLY A 110 -4.03 2.50 1.00
C GLY A 110 -4.97 3.70 1.23
N ALA A 111 -4.65 4.89 0.70
CA ALA A 111 -5.58 6.02 0.71
C ALA A 111 -6.82 5.77 -0.16
N VAL A 112 -6.72 4.83 -1.10
CA VAL A 112 -7.81 4.33 -1.95
C VAL A 112 -7.92 2.82 -1.79
N ALA A 113 -9.13 2.26 -1.80
CA ALA A 113 -9.41 0.83 -1.75
C ALA A 113 -10.51 0.44 -2.74
N LEU A 114 -10.45 -0.80 -3.25
CA LEU A 114 -11.43 -1.36 -4.18
C LEU A 114 -12.20 -2.52 -3.56
N ASP A 115 -13.49 -2.59 -3.86
CA ASP A 115 -14.29 -3.80 -3.81
C ASP A 115 -14.65 -4.18 -5.25
N GLU A 116 -13.81 -4.99 -5.88
CA GLU A 116 -13.98 -5.40 -7.27
C GLU A 116 -15.28 -6.17 -7.48
N ARG A 117 -15.69 -6.98 -6.51
CA ARG A 117 -16.89 -7.82 -6.59
C ARG A 117 -18.16 -6.98 -6.68
N ASN A 118 -18.21 -5.83 -5.98
CA ASN A 118 -19.36 -4.94 -5.94
C ASN A 118 -19.16 -3.67 -6.80
N GLU A 119 -18.08 -3.60 -7.56
CA GLU A 119 -17.73 -2.46 -8.42
C GLU A 119 -17.71 -1.12 -7.65
N LEU A 120 -17.07 -1.11 -6.46
CA LEU A 120 -17.00 0.05 -5.61
C LEU A 120 -15.55 0.48 -5.34
N LEU A 121 -15.35 1.79 -5.25
CA LEU A 121 -14.09 2.41 -4.87
C LEU A 121 -14.34 3.30 -3.65
N PHE A 122 -13.40 3.28 -2.71
CA PHE A 122 -13.42 4.11 -1.51
C PHE A 122 -12.13 4.93 -1.45
N ALA A 123 -12.24 6.20 -1.03
CA ALA A 123 -11.10 7.10 -0.92
C ALA A 123 -11.20 7.96 0.34
N VAL A 124 -10.07 8.22 0.99
CA VAL A 124 -10.00 9.14 2.12
C VAL A 124 -9.95 10.58 1.61
N ASN A 125 -10.46 11.52 2.40
CA ASN A 125 -10.30 12.96 2.19
C ASN A 125 -9.66 13.55 3.44
N ALA A 126 -8.34 13.47 3.51
CA ALA A 126 -7.58 13.75 4.73
C ALA A 126 -7.73 15.20 5.22
N GLY A 127 -7.92 16.16 4.31
CA GLY A 127 -8.08 17.57 4.66
C GLY A 127 -9.49 17.96 5.11
N SER A 128 -10.51 17.12 4.84
CA SER A 128 -11.89 17.35 5.26
C SER A 128 -12.42 16.31 6.25
N ASN A 129 -11.55 15.43 6.76
CA ASN A 129 -11.89 14.39 7.73
C ASN A 129 -13.08 13.53 7.27
N SER A 130 -13.04 13.07 6.01
CA SER A 130 -14.13 12.31 5.41
C SER A 130 -13.64 11.15 4.54
N VAL A 131 -14.55 10.23 4.23
CA VAL A 131 -14.34 9.08 3.35
C VAL A 131 -15.44 9.09 2.29
N SER A 132 -15.08 8.82 1.05
CA SER A 132 -16.02 8.82 -0.07
C SER A 132 -16.16 7.42 -0.66
N SER A 133 -17.37 7.09 -1.14
CA SER A 133 -17.66 5.89 -1.90
C SER A 133 -18.09 6.23 -3.33
N PHE A 134 -17.65 5.40 -4.28
CA PHE A 134 -17.95 5.56 -5.68
C PHE A 134 -18.41 4.23 -6.28
N ARG A 135 -19.27 4.29 -7.29
CA ARG A 135 -19.55 3.17 -8.19
C ARG A 135 -18.62 3.26 -9.39
N ILE A 136 -18.01 2.14 -9.72
CA ILE A 136 -17.24 1.97 -10.96
C ILE A 136 -18.22 1.55 -12.05
N LYS A 137 -18.21 2.26 -13.18
CA LYS A 137 -19.00 1.93 -14.36
C LYS A 137 -18.19 1.01 -15.29
N HIS A 138 -18.85 0.29 -16.19
CA HIS A 138 -18.19 -0.61 -17.15
C HIS A 138 -17.06 0.03 -17.96
N ASN A 139 -17.13 1.34 -18.20
CA ASN A 139 -16.09 2.11 -18.89
C ASN A 139 -15.06 2.72 -17.93
N GLY A 140 -14.95 2.26 -16.71
CA GLY A 140 -14.03 2.74 -15.70
C GLY A 140 -14.39 4.07 -15.03
N MET A 141 -15.41 4.78 -15.54
CA MET A 141 -15.83 6.07 -14.99
C MET A 141 -16.43 5.91 -13.60
N LEU A 142 -16.21 6.89 -12.73
CA LEU A 142 -16.67 6.89 -11.35
C LEU A 142 -17.92 7.74 -11.16
N GLU A 143 -18.86 7.21 -10.36
CA GLU A 143 -20.01 7.94 -9.85
C GLU A 143 -19.89 8.08 -8.33
N LEU A 144 -19.80 9.32 -7.82
CA LEU A 144 -19.78 9.57 -6.37
C LEU A 144 -21.13 9.20 -5.76
N LEU A 145 -21.13 8.33 -4.75
CA LEU A 145 -22.34 7.82 -4.09
C LEU A 145 -22.58 8.49 -2.73
N SER A 146 -21.53 8.59 -1.91
CA SER A 146 -21.60 9.28 -0.61
C SER A 146 -20.24 9.81 -0.19
N THR A 147 -20.27 10.81 0.70
CA THR A 147 -19.10 11.30 1.45
C THR A 147 -19.53 11.43 2.90
N GLU A 148 -18.85 10.68 3.78
CA GLU A 148 -19.20 10.57 5.20
C GLU A 148 -18.03 11.03 6.08
N SER A 149 -18.31 11.52 7.29
CA SER A 149 -17.27 11.85 8.27
C SER A 149 -16.42 10.62 8.60
N SER A 150 -15.09 10.76 8.74
CA SER A 150 -14.19 9.71 9.22
C SER A 150 -14.30 9.46 10.73
N HIS A 151 -15.08 10.26 11.44
CA HIS A 151 -15.24 10.24 12.89
C HIS A 151 -13.92 10.35 13.69
N GLY A 152 -12.90 10.89 13.06
CA GLY A 152 -11.58 11.19 13.62
C GLY A 152 -10.89 12.26 12.77
N ASP A 153 -9.63 12.50 13.05
CA ASP A 153 -8.87 13.56 12.41
C ASP A 153 -7.83 12.98 11.44
N ARG A 154 -7.90 13.44 10.19
CA ARG A 154 -6.97 13.14 9.11
C ARG A 154 -6.96 11.64 8.76
N PRO A 155 -8.04 11.13 8.13
CA PRO A 155 -8.03 9.76 7.59
C PRO A 155 -6.89 9.59 6.59
N LEU A 156 -6.15 8.48 6.70
CA LEU A 156 -4.94 8.22 5.94
C LEU A 156 -5.01 6.98 5.06
N SER A 157 -5.80 6.00 5.49
CA SER A 157 -5.90 4.71 4.84
C SER A 157 -7.30 4.15 5.02
N VAL A 158 -7.82 3.49 4.01
CA VAL A 158 -9.14 2.87 3.98
C VAL A 158 -9.04 1.43 3.48
N THR A 159 -9.88 0.56 4.01
CA THR A 159 -9.96 -0.86 3.60
C THR A 159 -11.40 -1.31 3.53
N VAL A 160 -11.67 -2.32 2.70
CA VAL A 160 -12.99 -2.89 2.51
C VAL A 160 -12.93 -4.42 2.51
N HIS A 161 -13.89 -5.06 3.15
CA HIS A 161 -14.14 -6.49 3.03
C HIS A 161 -15.65 -6.76 3.08
N GLY A 162 -16.19 -7.33 2.00
CA GLY A 162 -17.63 -7.53 1.83
C GLY A 162 -18.40 -6.20 1.97
N ARG A 163 -19.26 -6.11 2.97
CA ARG A 163 -20.06 -4.89 3.22
C ARG A 163 -19.47 -3.94 4.27
N PHE A 164 -18.27 -4.18 4.74
CA PHE A 164 -17.66 -3.39 5.80
C PHE A 164 -16.47 -2.59 5.25
N VAL A 165 -16.43 -1.31 5.59
CA VAL A 165 -15.34 -0.40 5.27
C VAL A 165 -14.77 0.16 6.55
N TYR A 166 -13.46 0.18 6.68
CA TYR A 166 -12.77 0.78 7.83
C TYR A 166 -11.73 1.79 7.39
N VAL A 167 -11.59 2.84 8.19
CA VAL A 167 -10.60 3.90 8.00
C VAL A 167 -9.74 4.03 9.24
N VAL A 168 -8.46 4.37 9.05
CA VAL A 168 -7.57 4.79 10.13
C VAL A 168 -7.32 6.29 10.05
N ASN A 169 -7.49 6.98 11.15
CA ASN A 169 -7.29 8.41 11.31
C ASN A 169 -5.91 8.68 11.93
N GLY A 170 -5.09 9.47 11.24
CA GLY A 170 -3.67 9.63 11.56
C GLY A 170 -3.40 10.54 12.76
N VAL A 171 -4.16 11.61 12.92
CA VAL A 171 -3.97 12.58 14.02
C VAL A 171 -4.66 12.12 15.29
N SER A 172 -5.90 11.65 15.20
CA SER A 172 -6.65 11.14 16.36
C SER A 172 -6.22 9.74 16.80
N ALA A 173 -5.39 9.03 16.00
CA ALA A 173 -4.86 7.70 16.28
C ALA A 173 -5.96 6.70 16.65
N ASP A 174 -6.93 6.54 15.76
CA ASP A 174 -8.09 5.66 15.91
C ASP A 174 -8.57 5.08 14.59
N ILE A 175 -9.46 4.11 14.67
CA ILE A 175 -10.16 3.54 13.54
C ILE A 175 -11.67 3.78 13.68
N PHE A 176 -12.34 3.86 12.54
CA PHE A 176 -13.79 3.91 12.46
C PHE A 176 -14.30 3.09 11.27
N GLY A 177 -15.46 2.47 11.41
CA GLY A 177 -16.05 1.59 10.41
C GLY A 177 -17.41 2.03 9.91
N TYR A 178 -17.74 1.55 8.71
CA TYR A 178 -19.01 1.77 8.01
C TYR A 178 -19.55 0.45 7.49
N THR A 179 -20.86 0.41 7.29
CA THR A 179 -21.49 -0.57 6.41
C THR A 179 -21.76 0.06 5.05
N VAL A 180 -21.60 -0.72 3.99
CA VAL A 180 -21.99 -0.36 2.64
C VAL A 180 -23.37 -0.91 2.34
N GLY A 181 -24.30 -0.03 1.96
CA GLY A 181 -25.64 -0.45 1.54
C GLY A 181 -25.65 -0.98 0.10
N ASN A 182 -26.76 -1.59 -0.33
CA ASN A 182 -26.94 -2.04 -1.72
C ASN A 182 -26.87 -0.88 -2.73
N ASP A 183 -27.06 0.34 -2.26
CA ASP A 183 -26.90 1.58 -3.04
C ASP A 183 -25.43 2.04 -3.10
N GLY A 184 -24.50 1.30 -2.49
CA GLY A 184 -23.07 1.62 -2.44
C GLY A 184 -22.70 2.75 -1.47
N LYS A 185 -23.67 3.29 -0.71
CA LYS A 185 -23.42 4.40 0.22
C LYS A 185 -22.88 3.89 1.55
N LEU A 186 -21.95 4.65 2.10
CA LEU A 186 -21.42 4.46 3.45
C LEU A 186 -22.47 4.83 4.51
N ARG A 187 -22.55 4.02 5.56
CA ARG A 187 -23.35 4.27 6.75
C ARG A 187 -22.52 4.00 8.00
N PRO A 188 -22.41 4.93 8.94
CA PRO A 188 -21.66 4.72 10.18
C PRO A 188 -22.03 3.42 10.89
N LEU A 189 -21.02 2.62 11.25
CA LEU A 189 -21.21 1.35 11.96
C LEU A 189 -21.05 1.59 13.46
N GLN A 190 -22.11 1.34 14.21
CA GLN A 190 -22.06 1.45 15.67
C GLN A 190 -21.11 0.42 16.29
N GLY A 191 -20.31 0.84 17.29
CA GLY A 191 -19.36 -0.04 17.97
C GLY A 191 -18.06 -0.28 17.19
N SER A 192 -17.84 0.40 16.06
CA SER A 192 -16.65 0.25 15.23
C SER A 192 -15.47 1.12 15.66
N TYR A 193 -15.70 2.13 16.49
CA TYR A 193 -14.64 3.03 16.99
C TYR A 193 -13.68 2.32 17.93
N LYS A 194 -12.37 2.40 17.68
CA LYS A 194 -11.31 1.96 18.60
C LYS A 194 -10.08 2.86 18.49
N LYS A 195 -9.42 3.08 19.63
CA LYS A 195 -8.10 3.70 19.69
C LYS A 195 -7.01 2.71 19.29
N LEU A 196 -5.95 3.22 18.67
CA LEU A 196 -4.71 2.50 18.41
C LEU A 196 -3.92 2.24 19.69
N SER A 197 -2.66 1.79 19.59
CA SER A 197 -1.85 1.43 20.75
C SER A 197 -1.56 2.64 21.66
N ALA A 198 -1.38 3.83 21.06
CA ALA A 198 -1.08 5.09 21.74
C ALA A 198 -1.57 6.29 20.90
N ASN A 199 -1.60 7.47 21.50
CA ASN A 199 -2.01 8.70 20.80
C ASN A 199 -0.97 9.17 19.76
N ASP A 200 0.29 8.78 19.93
CA ASP A 200 1.41 9.06 19.03
C ASP A 200 1.74 7.86 18.11
N ALA A 201 0.79 6.97 17.90
CA ALA A 201 0.95 5.77 17.06
C ALA A 201 1.41 6.08 15.63
N THR A 202 1.04 7.25 15.09
CA THR A 202 1.34 7.65 13.69
C THR A 202 1.11 6.50 12.69
N PRO A 203 -0.14 6.05 12.49
CA PRO A 203 -0.42 4.89 11.66
C PRO A 203 0.03 5.10 10.21
N ALA A 204 0.31 4.00 9.51
CA ALA A 204 0.64 4.04 8.09
C ALA A 204 -0.45 3.39 7.21
N GLN A 205 -0.99 2.25 7.61
CA GLN A 205 -1.97 1.52 6.82
C GLN A 205 -2.94 0.77 7.71
N ILE A 206 -4.19 0.64 7.27
CA ILE A 206 -5.17 -0.31 7.77
C ILE A 206 -5.57 -1.26 6.66
N ALA A 207 -5.65 -2.57 6.94
CA ALA A 207 -6.27 -3.54 6.03
C ALA A 207 -6.98 -4.65 6.79
N PHE A 208 -8.05 -5.20 6.19
CA PHE A 208 -8.62 -6.47 6.62
C PHE A 208 -7.64 -7.61 6.34
N SER A 209 -7.68 -8.65 7.19
CA SER A 209 -7.14 -9.96 6.81
C SER A 209 -7.88 -10.52 5.60
N PRO A 210 -7.27 -11.44 4.83
CA PRO A 210 -7.90 -11.99 3.63
C PRO A 210 -9.26 -12.66 3.88
N ASP A 211 -9.48 -13.23 5.05
CA ASP A 211 -10.75 -13.83 5.51
C ASP A 211 -11.76 -12.80 6.05
N GLY A 212 -11.33 -11.57 6.32
CA GLY A 212 -12.16 -10.48 6.85
C GLY A 212 -12.42 -10.52 8.36
N ASP A 213 -11.85 -11.47 9.08
CA ASP A 213 -12.10 -11.67 10.52
C ASP A 213 -11.19 -10.79 11.41
N ALA A 214 -10.21 -10.13 10.83
CA ALA A 214 -9.30 -9.22 11.52
C ALA A 214 -9.04 -7.94 10.73
N LEU A 215 -8.67 -6.88 11.47
CA LEU A 215 -8.08 -5.65 10.93
C LEU A 215 -6.68 -5.52 11.49
N PHE A 216 -5.73 -5.15 10.64
CA PHE A 216 -4.36 -4.84 11.03
C PHE A 216 -4.05 -3.37 10.74
N VAL A 217 -3.33 -2.73 11.67
CA VAL A 217 -2.83 -1.35 11.52
C VAL A 217 -1.35 -1.33 11.84
N THR A 218 -0.53 -0.87 10.90
CA THR A 218 0.89 -0.58 11.15
C THR A 218 1.05 0.81 11.77
N GLU A 219 1.87 0.90 12.82
CA GLU A 219 2.09 2.11 13.61
C GLU A 219 3.57 2.48 13.61
N LYS A 220 3.92 3.51 12.85
CA LYS A 220 5.31 3.98 12.70
C LYS A 220 5.90 4.54 13.98
N GLY A 221 5.10 5.29 14.75
CA GLY A 221 5.54 6.00 15.95
C GLY A 221 5.84 5.07 17.12
N THR A 222 5.13 3.97 17.23
CA THR A 222 5.24 3.01 18.34
C THR A 222 5.98 1.72 17.98
N ASN A 223 6.31 1.53 16.69
CA ASN A 223 6.86 0.26 16.16
C ASN A 223 5.94 -0.93 16.48
N LYS A 224 4.62 -0.76 16.31
CA LYS A 224 3.61 -1.78 16.59
C LYS A 224 2.85 -2.15 15.33
N ILE A 225 2.21 -3.32 15.41
CA ILE A 225 1.16 -3.75 14.50
C ILE A 225 -0.05 -4.07 15.39
N THR A 226 -1.02 -3.16 15.41
CA THR A 226 -2.24 -3.36 16.19
C THR A 226 -3.24 -4.15 15.38
N ALA A 227 -3.73 -5.23 15.96
CA ALA A 227 -4.74 -6.11 15.37
C ALA A 227 -6.07 -6.01 16.15
N PHE A 228 -7.18 -6.07 15.42
CA PHE A 228 -8.52 -6.08 16.00
C PHE A 228 -9.31 -7.25 15.42
N SER A 229 -10.05 -7.99 16.24
CA SER A 229 -11.02 -8.97 15.73
C SER A 229 -12.21 -8.24 15.13
N VAL A 230 -12.75 -8.77 14.04
CA VAL A 230 -13.98 -8.32 13.40
C VAL A 230 -15.03 -9.39 13.54
N THR A 231 -16.21 -9.01 14.00
CA THR A 231 -17.34 -9.94 14.14
C THR A 231 -18.17 -10.00 12.86
N GLY A 232 -18.99 -11.01 12.67
CA GLY A 232 -19.82 -11.17 11.46
C GLY A 232 -20.80 -10.02 11.17
N ASN A 233 -21.08 -9.13 12.15
CA ASN A 233 -21.82 -7.89 11.94
C ASN A 233 -20.92 -6.67 11.65
N GLY A 234 -19.62 -6.88 11.54
CA GLY A 234 -18.61 -5.86 11.26
C GLY A 234 -18.10 -5.09 12.48
N SER A 235 -18.65 -5.31 13.68
CA SER A 235 -18.18 -4.62 14.89
C SER A 235 -16.78 -5.08 15.27
N VAL A 236 -15.97 -4.14 15.80
CA VAL A 236 -14.60 -4.43 16.25
C VAL A 236 -14.61 -4.93 17.69
N GLY A 237 -14.03 -6.10 17.89
CA GLY A 237 -13.96 -6.77 19.19
C GLY A 237 -12.63 -6.55 19.93
N MET A 238 -11.92 -7.66 20.15
CA MET A 238 -10.65 -7.67 20.88
C MET A 238 -9.57 -6.92 20.12
N ARG A 239 -8.73 -6.19 20.88
CA ARG A 239 -7.52 -5.54 20.37
C ARG A 239 -6.28 -6.26 20.89
N VAL A 240 -5.36 -6.60 20.00
CA VAL A 240 -4.04 -7.15 20.33
C VAL A 240 -2.97 -6.23 19.76
N ILE A 241 -1.97 -5.90 20.58
CA ILE A 241 -0.86 -5.03 20.19
C ILE A 241 0.38 -5.91 20.02
N ASN A 242 0.82 -6.09 18.77
CA ASN A 242 2.00 -6.85 18.42
C ASN A 242 3.21 -5.93 18.30
N ASN A 243 4.39 -6.39 18.71
CA ASN A 243 5.65 -5.72 18.40
C ASN A 243 6.01 -6.00 16.93
N SER A 244 6.34 -4.97 16.17
CA SER A 244 6.97 -5.17 14.86
C SER A 244 8.40 -5.64 15.04
N VAL A 245 8.84 -6.60 14.23
CA VAL A 245 10.22 -7.10 14.23
C VAL A 245 11.18 -6.05 13.64
N GLY A 246 10.73 -5.34 12.61
CA GLY A 246 11.46 -4.19 12.07
C GLY A 246 10.95 -2.87 12.65
N THR A 247 11.78 -1.83 12.60
CA THR A 247 11.41 -0.48 13.05
C THR A 247 10.69 0.30 11.94
N THR A 248 9.81 1.21 12.35
CA THR A 248 8.99 2.02 11.46
C THR A 248 8.21 1.13 10.46
N PRO A 249 7.36 0.18 10.94
CA PRO A 249 6.50 -0.61 10.07
C PRO A 249 5.58 0.34 9.30
N PHE A 250 5.53 0.16 7.96
CA PHE A 250 4.85 1.10 7.09
C PHE A 250 3.73 0.41 6.31
N GLY A 251 3.90 0.19 5.01
CA GLY A 251 2.95 -0.52 4.19
C GLY A 251 3.00 -2.03 4.40
N PHE A 252 1.89 -2.71 4.15
CA PHE A 252 1.84 -4.15 4.13
C PHE A 252 0.84 -4.65 3.10
N ASP A 253 1.05 -5.89 2.65
CA ASP A 253 0.15 -6.59 1.76
C ASP A 253 0.15 -8.09 2.07
N PHE A 254 -0.83 -8.83 1.56
CA PHE A 254 -0.99 -10.24 1.88
C PHE A 254 -0.53 -11.13 0.74
N ALA A 255 0.38 -12.05 1.06
CA ALA A 255 0.86 -13.05 0.15
C ALA A 255 0.21 -14.41 0.44
N ARG A 256 -0.27 -15.11 -0.64
CA ARG A 256 -0.86 -16.46 -0.55
C ARG A 256 -2.02 -16.54 0.46
N ASP A 257 -2.74 -15.44 0.70
CA ASP A 257 -3.86 -15.33 1.66
C ASP A 257 -3.53 -15.81 3.10
N LYS A 258 -2.25 -15.88 3.44
CA LYS A 258 -1.79 -16.47 4.72
C LYS A 258 -0.71 -15.64 5.41
N TYR A 259 0.03 -14.86 4.65
CA TYR A 259 1.21 -14.17 5.15
C TYR A 259 1.08 -12.67 4.91
N MET A 260 1.33 -11.88 5.93
CA MET A 260 1.36 -10.44 5.83
C MET A 260 2.82 -9.99 5.65
N ILE A 261 3.13 -9.38 4.52
CA ILE A 261 4.45 -8.83 4.20
C ILE A 261 4.47 -7.36 4.59
N VAL A 262 5.26 -7.01 5.59
CA VAL A 262 5.36 -5.64 6.15
C VAL A 262 6.68 -5.02 5.78
N THR A 263 6.65 -3.80 5.25
CA THR A 263 7.86 -2.98 5.03
C THR A 263 8.29 -2.27 6.31
N ASN A 264 9.60 -2.21 6.55
CA ASN A 264 10.19 -1.55 7.70
C ASN A 264 11.14 -0.45 7.20
N ALA A 265 10.71 0.80 7.30
CA ALA A 265 11.45 1.95 6.78
C ALA A 265 12.69 2.32 7.61
N ASP A 266 12.82 1.75 8.80
CA ASP A 266 13.93 1.89 9.73
C ASP A 266 14.32 3.36 10.02
N GLY A 267 13.30 4.20 10.25
CA GLY A 267 13.45 5.63 10.47
C GLY A 267 14.00 6.42 9.27
N GLY A 268 14.07 5.80 8.09
CA GLY A 268 14.69 6.38 6.89
C GLY A 268 16.22 6.30 6.88
N THR A 269 16.82 5.52 7.79
CA THR A 269 18.28 5.32 7.85
C THR A 269 18.79 4.70 6.54
N VAL A 270 19.90 5.23 6.05
CA VAL A 270 20.46 4.81 4.75
C VAL A 270 20.90 3.35 4.77
N GLY A 271 20.39 2.55 3.83
CA GLY A 271 20.80 1.17 3.60
C GLY A 271 20.28 0.15 4.63
N THR A 272 19.40 0.54 5.57
CA THR A 272 18.97 -0.36 6.65
C THR A 272 17.58 -0.95 6.50
N SER A 273 16.83 -0.53 5.49
CA SER A 273 15.45 -0.98 5.27
C SER A 273 15.32 -2.49 5.09
N SER A 274 14.19 -3.03 5.46
CA SER A 274 13.91 -4.45 5.42
C SER A 274 12.42 -4.74 5.20
N CYS A 275 12.08 -5.99 4.91
CA CYS A 275 10.71 -6.51 5.00
C CYS A 275 10.65 -7.63 6.03
N THR A 276 9.48 -7.84 6.60
CA THR A 276 9.17 -8.96 7.51
C THR A 276 7.90 -9.64 7.06
N SER A 277 7.93 -10.98 6.99
CA SER A 277 6.74 -11.79 6.76
C SER A 277 6.16 -12.26 8.09
N TYR A 278 4.85 -12.14 8.27
CA TYR A 278 4.11 -12.60 9.46
C TYR A 278 3.06 -13.63 9.10
N LYS A 279 2.78 -14.54 10.04
CA LYS A 279 1.73 -15.58 9.98
C LYS A 279 0.84 -15.53 11.21
N ASN A 280 -0.13 -16.45 11.31
CA ASN A 280 -1.14 -16.54 12.36
C ASN A 280 -2.06 -15.31 12.41
N LEU A 281 -2.49 -14.85 11.26
CA LEU A 281 -3.33 -13.66 11.13
C LEU A 281 -4.71 -13.85 11.80
N ASP A 282 -5.24 -15.05 11.78
CA ASP A 282 -6.51 -15.50 12.39
C ASP A 282 -6.52 -15.39 13.93
N HIS A 283 -5.35 -15.39 14.56
CA HIS A 283 -5.22 -15.34 16.02
C HIS A 283 -4.91 -13.95 16.58
N LEU A 284 -4.82 -12.92 15.76
CA LEU A 284 -4.39 -11.54 16.10
C LEU A 284 -2.98 -11.44 16.71
N ASN A 285 -2.44 -12.50 17.32
CA ASN A 285 -1.07 -12.64 17.78
C ASN A 285 -0.20 -13.13 16.62
N ILE A 286 0.22 -12.20 15.77
CA ILE A 286 1.05 -12.51 14.61
C ILE A 286 2.47 -12.90 15.04
N ARG A 287 3.10 -13.76 14.24
CA ARG A 287 4.49 -14.20 14.43
C ARG A 287 5.25 -14.05 13.13
N ASP A 288 6.47 -13.57 13.21
CA ASP A 288 7.36 -13.55 12.06
C ASP A 288 7.69 -14.97 11.57
N VAL A 289 7.99 -15.07 10.29
CA VAL A 289 8.31 -16.35 9.64
C VAL A 289 9.82 -16.59 9.61
N ASN A 290 10.59 -15.61 9.15
CA ASN A 290 12.05 -15.72 9.02
C ASN A 290 12.80 -14.42 9.41
N GLY A 291 12.22 -13.66 10.35
CA GLY A 291 12.79 -12.39 10.82
C GLY A 291 12.67 -11.28 9.77
N LYS A 292 13.43 -10.21 9.95
CA LYS A 292 13.53 -9.13 8.97
C LYS A 292 14.57 -9.48 7.90
N VAL A 293 14.21 -9.32 6.64
CA VAL A 293 15.09 -9.52 5.48
C VAL A 293 15.46 -8.17 4.89
N ALA A 294 16.73 -7.78 5.05
CA ALA A 294 17.25 -6.51 4.57
C ALA A 294 17.29 -6.45 3.03
N ASN A 295 17.08 -5.27 2.46
CA ASN A 295 17.21 -5.03 1.02
C ASN A 295 18.38 -4.11 0.65
N GLY A 296 19.11 -3.59 1.65
CA GLY A 296 20.21 -2.66 1.43
C GLY A 296 19.79 -1.29 0.89
N GLN A 297 18.48 -0.98 0.95
CA GLN A 297 17.92 0.28 0.48
C GLN A 297 17.51 1.17 1.65
N SER A 298 16.99 2.35 1.34
CA SER A 298 16.61 3.38 2.32
C SER A 298 15.13 3.69 2.23
N ALA A 299 14.46 3.79 3.39
CA ALA A 299 13.07 4.17 3.52
C ALA A 299 12.14 3.31 2.63
N VAL A 300 12.18 1.97 2.79
CA VAL A 300 11.17 1.10 2.17
C VAL A 300 9.82 1.33 2.86
N CYS A 301 8.83 1.81 2.11
CA CYS A 301 7.56 2.23 2.70
C CYS A 301 6.36 1.48 2.15
N TRP A 302 6.32 1.14 0.88
CA TRP A 302 5.16 0.50 0.25
C TRP A 302 5.50 -0.87 -0.31
N VAL A 303 4.50 -1.73 -0.34
CA VAL A 303 4.59 -3.08 -0.89
C VAL A 303 3.30 -3.45 -1.62
N ALA A 304 3.44 -4.18 -2.73
CA ALA A 304 2.34 -4.84 -3.43
C ALA A 304 2.74 -6.26 -3.78
N THR A 305 1.86 -7.22 -3.55
CA THR A 305 2.05 -8.64 -3.85
C THR A 305 1.41 -9.02 -5.18
N THR A 306 1.94 -10.04 -5.81
CA THR A 306 1.30 -10.65 -6.97
C THR A 306 0.04 -11.42 -6.55
N GLU A 307 -0.93 -11.62 -7.45
CA GLU A 307 -2.17 -12.34 -7.19
C GLU A 307 -1.93 -13.74 -6.58
N ASN A 308 -0.94 -14.47 -7.08
CA ASN A 308 -0.56 -15.78 -6.54
C ASN A 308 0.29 -15.70 -5.25
N GLY A 309 0.59 -14.49 -4.77
CA GLY A 309 1.39 -14.23 -3.58
C GLY A 309 2.84 -14.69 -3.66
N ARG A 310 3.38 -14.94 -4.87
CA ARG A 310 4.74 -15.45 -5.07
C ARG A 310 5.80 -14.35 -4.98
N TYR A 311 5.47 -13.13 -5.38
CA TYR A 311 6.36 -11.99 -5.35
C TYR A 311 5.75 -10.82 -4.60
N ALA A 312 6.60 -10.07 -3.89
CA ALA A 312 6.29 -8.81 -3.26
C ALA A 312 7.24 -7.73 -3.79
N TYR A 313 6.68 -6.70 -4.41
CA TYR A 313 7.40 -5.54 -4.93
C TYR A 313 7.36 -4.41 -3.92
N THR A 314 8.51 -3.81 -3.64
CA THR A 314 8.62 -2.76 -2.62
C THR A 314 9.19 -1.48 -3.19
N ALA A 315 8.65 -0.34 -2.75
CA ALA A 315 9.10 0.99 -3.15
C ALA A 315 10.04 1.58 -2.08
N ASN A 316 11.28 1.87 -2.49
CA ASN A 316 12.34 2.38 -1.63
C ASN A 316 12.50 3.89 -1.85
N THR A 317 11.75 4.69 -1.09
CA THR A 317 11.63 6.15 -1.26
C THR A 317 12.97 6.86 -1.16
N GLY A 318 13.83 6.45 -0.25
CA GLY A 318 15.13 7.06 -0.05
C GLY A 318 16.21 6.61 -1.05
N SER A 319 15.93 5.58 -1.84
CA SER A 319 16.90 5.01 -2.79
C SER A 319 16.44 5.11 -4.26
N ASN A 320 15.25 5.67 -4.53
CA ASN A 320 14.69 5.87 -5.88
C ASN A 320 14.68 4.58 -6.71
N ASN A 321 14.22 3.48 -6.12
CA ASN A 321 14.11 2.20 -6.83
C ASN A 321 13.00 1.31 -6.25
N LEU A 322 12.66 0.26 -7.01
CA LEU A 322 11.86 -0.87 -6.53
C LEU A 322 12.77 -2.08 -6.32
N THR A 323 12.45 -2.88 -5.30
CA THR A 323 13.07 -4.19 -5.06
C THR A 323 12.01 -5.27 -4.99
N THR A 324 12.41 -6.51 -5.28
CA THR A 324 11.51 -7.67 -5.31
C THR A 324 11.92 -8.66 -4.23
N TYR A 325 10.92 -9.19 -3.53
CA TYR A 325 11.07 -10.36 -2.67
C TYR A 325 10.30 -11.53 -3.26
N TYR A 326 10.92 -12.71 -3.23
CA TYR A 326 10.26 -13.98 -3.47
C TYR A 326 9.65 -14.47 -2.14
N VAL A 327 8.42 -15.00 -2.19
CA VAL A 327 7.70 -15.56 -1.05
C VAL A 327 7.48 -17.05 -1.29
N ASP A 328 8.10 -17.92 -0.48
CA ASP A 328 7.91 -19.36 -0.59
C ASP A 328 6.55 -19.84 -0.02
N TYR A 329 6.22 -21.13 -0.18
CA TYR A 329 4.96 -21.68 0.35
C TYR A 329 4.87 -21.71 1.87
N ALA A 330 6.01 -21.63 2.57
CA ALA A 330 6.07 -21.51 4.03
C ALA A 330 6.00 -20.04 4.50
N GLY A 331 5.87 -19.08 3.56
CA GLY A 331 5.80 -17.65 3.83
C GLY A 331 7.14 -17.00 4.12
N ARG A 332 8.27 -17.71 3.90
CA ARG A 332 9.58 -17.09 4.02
C ARG A 332 9.80 -16.15 2.85
N ILE A 333 10.38 -14.99 3.12
CA ILE A 333 10.73 -14.02 2.09
C ILE A 333 12.23 -14.05 1.81
N TYR A 334 12.58 -13.85 0.55
CA TYR A 334 13.96 -13.80 0.08
C TYR A 334 14.10 -12.62 -0.88
N LEU A 335 15.09 -11.75 -0.65
CA LEU A 335 15.40 -10.68 -1.59
C LEU A 335 15.86 -11.28 -2.92
N VAL A 336 15.33 -10.77 -4.04
CA VAL A 336 15.76 -11.13 -5.39
C VAL A 336 16.79 -10.09 -5.87
N PRO A 337 18.10 -10.34 -5.76
CA PRO A 337 19.13 -9.30 -5.88
C PRO A 337 19.21 -8.67 -7.28
N TRP A 338 18.89 -9.44 -8.33
CA TRP A 338 18.93 -9.00 -9.74
C TRP A 338 17.67 -8.26 -10.20
N ALA A 339 16.61 -8.24 -9.36
CA ALA A 339 15.30 -7.69 -9.74
C ALA A 339 15.09 -6.26 -9.24
N LYS A 340 16.17 -5.52 -8.96
CA LYS A 340 16.10 -4.11 -8.63
C LYS A 340 15.94 -3.26 -9.90
N VAL A 341 14.98 -2.32 -9.91
CA VAL A 341 14.77 -1.37 -11.00
C VAL A 341 14.71 0.07 -10.48
N ASN A 342 15.33 1.00 -11.20
CA ASN A 342 15.26 2.42 -10.85
C ASN A 342 13.88 3.00 -11.17
N THR A 343 13.46 3.96 -10.35
CA THR A 343 12.19 4.69 -10.50
C THR A 343 12.43 6.16 -10.85
N GLY A 344 11.39 6.96 -10.86
CA GLY A 344 11.47 8.39 -10.65
C GLY A 344 11.87 8.74 -9.22
N ASP A 345 11.86 10.02 -8.87
CA ASP A 345 12.31 10.49 -7.57
C ASP A 345 11.27 10.21 -6.47
N LYS A 346 11.73 9.70 -5.33
CA LYS A 346 10.92 9.39 -4.12
C LYS A 346 9.70 8.51 -4.45
N PRO A 347 9.91 7.25 -4.87
CA PRO A 347 8.79 6.34 -5.11
C PRO A 347 7.95 6.22 -3.84
N ALA A 348 6.66 6.45 -4.02
CA ALA A 348 5.60 6.32 -3.03
C ALA A 348 4.55 5.41 -3.64
N ASP A 349 3.68 4.86 -2.93
CA ASP A 349 2.65 3.90 -3.32
C ASP A 349 3.00 3.00 -4.53
N ILE A 350 2.56 1.77 -4.51
CA ILE A 350 2.87 0.78 -5.53
C ILE A 350 1.72 -0.22 -5.64
N ILE A 351 1.38 -0.64 -6.85
CA ILE A 351 0.40 -1.70 -7.10
C ILE A 351 0.89 -2.68 -8.16
N VAL A 352 0.37 -3.89 -8.11
CA VAL A 352 0.34 -4.83 -9.24
C VAL A 352 -0.99 -4.61 -9.97
N SER A 353 -0.96 -4.58 -11.31
CA SER A 353 -2.17 -4.43 -12.11
C SER A 353 -3.14 -5.60 -11.91
N SER A 354 -4.45 -5.35 -12.12
CA SER A 354 -5.50 -6.37 -11.98
C SER A 354 -5.34 -7.57 -12.92
N ASP A 355 -4.67 -7.39 -14.07
CA ASP A 355 -4.28 -8.48 -14.97
C ASP A 355 -2.98 -9.18 -14.57
N ASN A 356 -2.35 -8.77 -13.47
CA ASN A 356 -1.11 -9.32 -12.92
C ASN A 356 0.13 -9.22 -13.83
N HIS A 357 0.11 -8.40 -14.89
CA HIS A 357 1.21 -8.26 -15.85
C HIS A 357 2.12 -7.06 -15.60
N TYR A 358 1.62 -6.04 -14.91
CA TYR A 358 2.32 -4.77 -14.75
C TYR A 358 2.41 -4.36 -13.28
N VAL A 359 3.34 -3.46 -13.01
CA VAL A 359 3.50 -2.76 -11.73
C VAL A 359 3.48 -1.28 -12.01
N TYR A 360 2.76 -0.52 -11.18
CA TYR A 360 2.72 0.93 -11.23
C TYR A 360 3.12 1.51 -9.89
N ASN A 361 3.85 2.62 -9.90
CA ASN A 361 4.19 3.34 -8.67
C ASN A 361 4.14 4.86 -8.85
N ILE A 362 3.71 5.56 -7.83
CA ILE A 362 3.82 7.01 -7.72
C ILE A 362 5.29 7.37 -7.46
N ASN A 363 5.81 8.40 -8.14
CA ASN A 363 7.10 9.04 -7.85
C ASN A 363 6.83 10.45 -7.35
N GLY A 364 6.69 10.60 -6.03
CA GLY A 364 6.25 11.86 -5.41
C GLY A 364 7.27 12.99 -5.44
N GLY A 365 8.55 12.69 -5.75
CA GLY A 365 9.58 13.72 -5.82
C GLY A 365 9.63 14.46 -7.15
N ASN A 366 9.14 13.85 -8.22
CA ASN A 366 9.08 14.44 -9.56
C ASN A 366 7.71 14.32 -10.23
N ASN A 367 6.67 13.98 -9.46
CA ASN A 367 5.26 13.95 -9.88
C ASN A 367 5.01 13.12 -11.15
N THR A 368 5.54 11.89 -11.15
CA THR A 368 5.35 10.94 -12.25
C THR A 368 4.75 9.63 -11.76
N LEU A 369 4.12 8.87 -12.67
CA LEU A 369 3.65 7.52 -12.40
C LEU A 369 4.51 6.54 -13.21
N GLY A 370 5.32 5.74 -12.51
CA GLY A 370 6.19 4.73 -13.11
C GLY A 370 5.37 3.54 -13.60
N GLN A 371 5.77 2.99 -14.74
CA GLN A 371 5.09 1.89 -15.41
C GLN A 371 6.12 0.79 -15.72
N TYR A 372 5.87 -0.42 -15.26
CA TYR A 372 6.79 -1.54 -15.39
C TYR A 372 6.06 -2.79 -15.84
N LYS A 373 6.65 -3.51 -16.80
CA LYS A 373 6.21 -4.85 -17.17
C LYS A 373 6.88 -5.85 -16.25
N ARG A 374 6.09 -6.77 -15.71
CA ARG A 374 6.61 -7.90 -14.96
C ARG A 374 7.22 -8.90 -15.94
N THR A 375 8.41 -9.38 -15.61
CA THR A 375 9.10 -10.42 -16.35
C THR A 375 9.16 -11.70 -15.51
N GLN A 376 9.74 -12.74 -16.07
CA GLN A 376 10.00 -13.98 -15.35
C GLN A 376 10.87 -13.72 -14.10
N LEU A 377 10.77 -14.60 -13.13
CA LEU A 377 11.57 -14.56 -11.89
C LEU A 377 11.45 -13.25 -11.10
N GLY A 378 10.30 -12.55 -11.25
CA GLY A 378 9.98 -11.38 -10.45
C GLY A 378 10.69 -10.10 -10.86
N SER A 379 11.43 -10.08 -11.97
CA SER A 379 12.04 -8.85 -12.48
C SER A 379 11.00 -7.87 -13.01
N LEU A 380 11.38 -6.59 -13.05
CA LEU A 380 10.57 -5.50 -13.59
C LEU A 380 11.35 -4.80 -14.72
N GLU A 381 10.67 -4.56 -15.83
CA GLU A 381 11.19 -3.80 -16.97
C GLU A 381 10.45 -2.46 -17.05
N ASN A 382 11.19 -1.35 -17.01
CA ASN A 382 10.59 -0.02 -17.13
C ASN A 382 10.08 0.18 -18.56
N ILE A 383 8.78 0.44 -18.71
CA ILE A 383 8.11 0.68 -20.00
C ILE A 383 7.73 2.15 -20.21
N GLY A 384 8.03 3.02 -19.23
CA GLY A 384 7.82 4.46 -19.32
C GLY A 384 7.25 5.09 -18.05
N TYR A 385 6.81 6.34 -18.21
CA TYR A 385 6.20 7.13 -17.14
C TYR A 385 4.99 7.89 -17.67
N VAL A 386 3.96 8.11 -16.83
CA VAL A 386 3.06 9.25 -16.97
C VAL A 386 3.79 10.46 -16.40
N ASN A 387 4.04 11.48 -17.21
CA ASN A 387 4.97 12.56 -16.88
C ASN A 387 4.38 13.67 -15.98
N THR A 388 3.08 13.64 -15.70
CA THR A 388 2.47 14.68 -14.87
C THR A 388 1.30 14.08 -14.11
N ILE A 389 1.47 13.96 -12.79
CA ILE A 389 0.40 13.67 -11.83
C ILE A 389 0.34 14.81 -10.82
N PRO A 390 -0.77 14.98 -10.07
CA PRO A 390 -0.87 16.01 -9.04
C PRO A 390 0.24 15.95 -8.00
N ASP A 391 0.62 17.11 -7.46
CA ASP A 391 1.49 17.20 -6.30
C ASP A 391 0.87 16.45 -5.12
N PHE A 392 1.70 15.72 -4.36
CA PHE A 392 1.27 14.96 -3.18
C PHE A 392 0.24 13.86 -3.45
N ALA A 393 0.07 13.42 -4.71
CA ALA A 393 -0.80 12.30 -5.05
C ALA A 393 -0.53 11.09 -4.14
N ALA A 394 -1.58 10.42 -3.70
CA ALA A 394 -1.52 9.29 -2.79
C ALA A 394 -2.66 8.31 -3.09
N GLY A 395 -2.47 7.04 -2.76
CA GLY A 395 -3.47 6.01 -3.04
C GLY A 395 -3.51 5.62 -4.52
N LEU A 396 -3.18 4.37 -4.78
CA LEU A 396 -3.15 3.81 -6.13
C LEU A 396 -3.81 2.43 -6.08
N VAL A 397 -4.76 2.16 -6.98
CA VAL A 397 -5.42 0.85 -7.10
C VAL A 397 -5.68 0.52 -8.57
N SER A 398 -5.74 -0.77 -8.90
CA SER A 398 -6.02 -1.27 -10.26
C SER A 398 -7.29 -2.13 -10.26
N TYR A 399 -8.15 -1.89 -11.25
CA TYR A 399 -9.42 -2.56 -11.46
C TYR A 399 -9.46 -3.25 -12.83
#